data_2d8d3aad598f455051db29737e1b3274
#
_entry.id   2d8d3aad598f455051db29737e1b3274
#
_cell.length_a   1.000
_cell.length_b   1.000
_cell.length_c   1.000
_cell.angle_alpha   90.00
_cell.angle_beta   90.00
_cell.angle_gamma   90.00
#
_symmetry.space_group_name_H-M   'P 1'
#
loop_
_entity.id
_entity.type
_entity.pdbx_description
1 polymer ?
#
loop_
_entity_poly.entity_id
_entity_poly.type
_entity_poly.pdbx_seq_one_letter_code
_entity_poly.pdbx_strand_id
1 'polypeptide(L)'
;MPLLSELVNDINAEQDALMLKERIWEYALAYCCALAENYKQYRINMHQQSIINPPSGREDCRTYAAEQLAGIANGTERLMKFKLSEGKKYWKVIQQNPNSEGGYSDASVVAFIAFNGQVFKPASWKAPAKGVRFDFRIIKEREAALDPKKATWTGGSLYYR
;
A
#
# COMPACT_ATOMS: atom_id res chain seq x y z
N MET A 1 12.32 -22.01 38.90
CA MET A 1 11.82 -22.74 37.73
C MET A 1 10.35 -22.43 37.53
N PRO A 2 9.95 -22.02 36.32
CA PRO A 2 8.54 -21.84 36.04
C PRO A 2 7.80 -23.16 36.07
N LEU A 3 6.51 -23.11 36.43
CA LEU A 3 5.64 -24.29 36.41
C LEU A 3 5.37 -24.70 34.97
N LEU A 4 5.10 -25.99 34.75
CA LEU A 4 4.78 -26.50 33.41
C LEU A 4 3.61 -25.75 32.75
N SER A 5 2.59 -25.38 33.53
CA SER A 5 1.44 -24.60 33.08
C SER A 5 1.86 -23.19 32.55
N GLU A 6 2.83 -22.57 33.21
CA GLU A 6 3.36 -21.28 32.78
C GLU A 6 4.12 -21.41 31.46
N LEU A 7 4.94 -22.45 31.30
CA LEU A 7 5.65 -22.72 30.04
C LEU A 7 4.69 -23.02 28.90
N VAL A 8 3.63 -23.78 29.14
CA VAL A 8 2.60 -24.08 28.13
C VAL A 8 1.87 -22.79 27.71
N ASN A 9 1.53 -21.92 28.67
CA ASN A 9 0.88 -20.65 28.40
C ASN A 9 1.79 -19.71 27.55
N ASP A 10 3.08 -19.68 27.87
CA ASP A 10 4.06 -18.87 27.12
C ASP A 10 4.20 -19.37 25.68
N ILE A 11 4.28 -20.69 25.48
CA ILE A 11 4.33 -21.30 24.15
C ILE A 11 3.07 -20.96 23.34
N ASN A 12 1.89 -21.08 23.95
CA ASN A 12 0.63 -20.76 23.29
C ASN A 12 0.55 -19.28 22.93
N ALA A 13 0.99 -18.38 23.81
CA ALA A 13 1.02 -16.94 23.55
C ALA A 13 1.96 -16.60 22.38
N GLU A 14 3.13 -17.23 22.31
CA GLU A 14 4.07 -17.06 21.19
C GLU A 14 3.48 -17.55 19.86
N GLN A 15 2.80 -18.71 19.87
CA GLN A 15 2.14 -19.24 18.68
C GLN A 15 1.00 -18.35 18.23
N ASP A 16 0.18 -17.84 19.12
CA ASP A 16 -0.91 -16.92 18.81
C ASP A 16 -0.39 -15.62 18.20
N ALA A 17 0.70 -15.06 18.73
CA ALA A 17 1.35 -13.88 18.20
C ALA A 17 1.89 -14.12 16.79
N LEU A 18 2.49 -15.27 16.53
CA LEU A 18 3.01 -15.64 15.22
C LEU A 18 1.87 -15.81 14.21
N MET A 19 0.77 -16.47 14.58
CA MET A 19 -0.40 -16.63 13.72
C MET A 19 -1.04 -15.29 13.39
N LEU A 20 -1.12 -14.38 14.36
CA LEU A 20 -1.61 -13.02 14.12
C LEU A 20 -0.70 -12.27 13.13
N LYS A 21 0.61 -12.34 13.33
CA LYS A 21 1.59 -11.72 12.42
C LYS A 21 1.41 -12.20 10.99
N GLU A 22 1.24 -13.50 10.79
CA GLU A 22 1.01 -14.09 9.47
C GLU A 22 -0.28 -13.57 8.83
N ARG A 23 -1.36 -13.48 9.59
CA ARG A 23 -2.63 -12.96 9.12
C ARG A 23 -2.53 -11.49 8.74
N ILE A 24 -1.86 -10.68 9.56
CA ILE A 24 -1.65 -9.26 9.28
C ILE A 24 -0.77 -9.08 8.04
N TRP A 25 0.23 -9.93 7.85
CA TRP A 25 1.04 -9.91 6.63
C TRP A 25 0.20 -10.11 5.37
N GLU A 26 -0.76 -11.05 5.39
CA GLU A 26 -1.69 -11.24 4.27
C GLU A 26 -2.51 -9.98 4.00
N TYR A 27 -3.03 -9.34 5.04
CA TYR A 27 -3.75 -8.07 4.90
C TYR A 27 -2.85 -6.94 4.39
N ALA A 28 -1.61 -6.90 4.85
CA ALA A 28 -0.64 -5.91 4.39
C ALA A 28 -0.33 -6.08 2.89
N LEU A 29 -0.20 -7.30 2.40
CA LEU A 29 -0.05 -7.58 0.97
C LEU A 29 -1.30 -7.14 0.19
N ALA A 30 -2.48 -7.44 0.69
CA ALA A 30 -3.74 -7.01 0.09
C ALA A 30 -3.84 -5.48 0.06
N TYR A 31 -3.36 -4.80 1.09
CA TYR A 31 -3.29 -3.35 1.13
C TYR A 31 -2.38 -2.80 0.02
N CYS A 32 -1.21 -3.38 -0.17
CA CYS A 32 -0.32 -3.01 -1.28
C CYS A 32 -1.01 -3.18 -2.64
N CYS A 33 -1.76 -4.25 -2.84
CA CYS A 33 -2.54 -4.47 -4.06
C CYS A 33 -3.64 -3.42 -4.24
N ALA A 34 -4.32 -3.05 -3.16
CA ALA A 34 -5.36 -2.00 -3.19
C ALA A 34 -4.78 -0.63 -3.58
N LEU A 35 -3.62 -0.29 -3.03
CA LEU A 35 -2.91 0.94 -3.39
C LEU A 35 -2.49 0.94 -4.87
N ALA A 36 -1.96 -0.18 -5.35
CA ALA A 36 -1.56 -0.32 -6.75
C ALA A 36 -2.75 -0.20 -7.70
N GLU A 37 -3.88 -0.81 -7.38
CA GLU A 37 -5.10 -0.71 -8.18
C GLU A 37 -5.68 0.72 -8.15
N ASN A 38 -5.64 1.38 -7.01
CA ASN A 38 -6.04 2.78 -6.87
C ASN A 38 -5.18 3.68 -7.76
N TYR A 39 -3.86 3.48 -7.77
CA TYR A 39 -2.95 4.21 -8.65
C TYR A 39 -3.25 3.96 -10.13
N LYS A 40 -3.46 2.71 -10.50
CA LYS A 40 -3.82 2.34 -11.87
C LYS A 40 -5.07 3.06 -12.32
N GLN A 41 -6.11 3.08 -11.49
CA GLN A 41 -7.37 3.75 -11.80
C GLN A 41 -7.18 5.27 -11.89
N TYR A 42 -6.34 5.85 -11.04
CA TYR A 42 -5.96 7.26 -11.13
C TYR A 42 -5.31 7.59 -12.49
N ARG A 43 -4.37 6.75 -12.93
CA ARG A 43 -3.71 6.92 -14.23
C ARG A 43 -4.70 6.82 -15.39
N ILE A 44 -5.60 5.86 -15.35
CA ILE A 44 -6.65 5.69 -16.35
C ILE A 44 -7.53 6.94 -16.41
N ASN A 45 -8.03 7.38 -15.27
CA ASN A 45 -8.89 8.57 -15.20
C ASN A 45 -8.19 9.83 -15.73
N MET A 46 -6.93 10.02 -15.36
CA MET A 46 -6.14 11.17 -15.80
C MET A 46 -5.99 11.20 -17.33
N HIS A 47 -5.67 10.06 -17.94
CA HIS A 47 -5.53 9.97 -19.39
C HIS A 47 -6.86 10.10 -20.12
N GLN A 48 -7.95 9.55 -19.56
CA GLN A 48 -9.29 9.74 -20.11
C GLN A 48 -9.69 11.21 -20.11
N GLN A 49 -9.40 11.95 -19.05
CA GLN A 49 -9.67 13.38 -18.97
C GLN A 49 -8.84 14.18 -19.99
N SER A 50 -7.61 13.76 -20.26
CA SER A 50 -6.76 14.39 -21.26
C SER A 50 -7.30 14.19 -22.69
N ILE A 51 -8.07 13.14 -22.95
CA ILE A 51 -8.75 12.90 -24.22
C ILE A 51 -10.01 13.76 -24.32
N ILE A 52 -10.81 13.81 -23.25
CA ILE A 52 -12.10 14.53 -23.21
C ILE A 52 -11.86 16.05 -23.22
N ASN A 53 -10.93 16.53 -22.40
CA ASN A 53 -10.60 17.93 -22.18
C ASN A 53 -9.08 18.16 -22.30
N PRO A 54 -8.51 18.11 -23.51
CA PRO A 54 -7.08 18.35 -23.67
C PRO A 54 -6.72 19.79 -23.30
N PRO A 55 -5.51 20.01 -22.76
CA PRO A 55 -5.01 21.37 -22.55
C PRO A 55 -5.04 22.17 -23.84
N SER A 56 -5.44 23.43 -23.79
CA SER A 56 -5.57 24.30 -24.95
C SER A 56 -4.32 24.31 -25.83
N GLY A 57 -4.49 24.06 -27.14
CA GLY A 57 -3.41 24.07 -28.09
C GLY A 57 -2.52 22.84 -28.16
N ARG A 58 -2.86 21.77 -27.42
CA ARG A 58 -2.07 20.53 -27.36
C ARG A 58 -2.90 19.30 -27.76
N GLU A 59 -3.16 19.16 -29.06
CA GLU A 59 -3.84 17.97 -29.60
C GLU A 59 -2.96 16.71 -29.49
N ASP A 60 -1.64 16.85 -29.45
CA ASP A 60 -0.69 15.76 -29.20
C ASP A 60 -0.91 15.08 -27.90
N CYS A 61 -1.48 15.76 -26.90
CA CYS A 61 -1.83 15.17 -25.60
C CYS A 61 -2.89 14.07 -25.72
N ARG A 62 -3.79 14.14 -26.70
CA ARG A 62 -4.79 13.10 -26.94
C ARG A 62 -4.14 11.80 -27.44
N THR A 63 -3.22 11.92 -28.37
CA THR A 63 -2.49 10.77 -28.91
C THR A 63 -1.66 10.10 -27.81
N TYR A 64 -0.93 10.89 -27.04
CA TYR A 64 -0.16 10.40 -25.92
C TYR A 64 -1.05 9.69 -24.88
N ALA A 65 -2.17 10.30 -24.50
CA ALA A 65 -3.10 9.70 -23.54
C ALA A 65 -3.69 8.39 -24.05
N ALA A 66 -4.04 8.32 -25.34
CA ALA A 66 -4.56 7.09 -25.95
C ALA A 66 -3.51 5.97 -25.95
N GLU A 67 -2.25 6.29 -26.25
CA GLU A 67 -1.14 5.34 -26.20
C GLU A 67 -0.92 4.81 -24.76
N GLN A 68 -0.97 5.70 -23.77
CA GLN A 68 -0.84 5.31 -22.36
C GLN A 68 -1.98 4.41 -21.91
N LEU A 69 -3.22 4.73 -22.28
CA LEU A 69 -4.38 3.88 -21.97
C LEU A 69 -4.25 2.49 -22.59
N ALA A 70 -3.82 2.42 -23.85
CA ALA A 70 -3.58 1.15 -24.52
C ALA A 70 -2.48 0.34 -23.82
N GLY A 71 -1.38 1.00 -23.41
CA GLY A 71 -0.29 0.38 -22.67
C GLY A 71 -0.71 -0.17 -21.29
N ILE A 72 -1.58 0.56 -20.60
CA ILE A 72 -2.13 0.09 -19.31
C ILE A 72 -3.04 -1.12 -19.54
N ALA A 73 -3.89 -1.08 -20.54
CA ALA A 73 -4.84 -2.16 -20.85
C ALA A 73 -4.13 -3.46 -21.26
N ASN A 74 -3.04 -3.37 -22.04
CA ASN A 74 -2.30 -4.54 -22.53
C ASN A 74 -1.13 -4.94 -21.64
N GLY A 75 -0.87 -4.22 -20.55
CA GLY A 75 0.19 -4.54 -19.59
C GLY A 75 1.60 -4.14 -20.01
N THR A 76 1.78 -3.36 -21.07
CA THR A 76 3.11 -2.89 -21.51
C THR A 76 3.56 -1.63 -20.77
N GLU A 77 2.65 -0.85 -20.24
CA GLU A 77 2.98 0.32 -19.42
C GLU A 77 3.38 -0.13 -18.03
N ARG A 78 4.55 0.32 -17.58
CA ARG A 78 5.03 0.02 -16.23
C ARG A 78 4.45 1.00 -15.23
N LEU A 79 3.63 0.50 -14.32
CA LEU A 79 2.98 1.28 -13.28
C LEU A 79 3.77 1.21 -11.98
N MET A 80 3.57 2.22 -11.13
CA MET A 80 4.06 2.25 -9.76
C MET A 80 3.66 0.97 -9.01
N LYS A 81 4.56 0.44 -8.19
CA LYS A 81 4.32 -0.72 -7.33
C LYS A 81 4.41 -0.34 -5.87
N PHE A 82 3.85 -1.19 -5.04
CA PHE A 82 3.93 -1.08 -3.59
C PHE A 82 4.44 -2.40 -3.04
N LYS A 83 5.47 -2.34 -2.21
CA LYS A 83 6.07 -3.53 -1.60
C LYS A 83 6.10 -3.41 -0.08
N LEU A 84 6.20 -4.55 0.59
CA LEU A 84 6.45 -4.63 2.02
C LEU A 84 7.94 -4.86 2.27
N SER A 85 8.48 -4.14 3.24
CA SER A 85 9.83 -4.35 3.76
C SER A 85 9.73 -4.64 5.25
N GLU A 86 10.15 -5.82 5.68
CA GLU A 86 10.05 -6.23 7.08
C GLU A 86 11.20 -5.65 7.90
N GLY A 87 10.84 -4.99 9.00
CA GLY A 87 11.77 -4.54 10.02
C GLY A 87 11.58 -5.34 11.31
N LYS A 88 12.10 -4.82 12.43
CA LYS A 88 12.01 -5.48 13.74
C LYS A 88 10.61 -5.40 14.36
N LYS A 89 9.88 -4.32 14.13
CA LYS A 89 8.57 -4.03 14.74
C LYS A 89 7.48 -3.80 13.72
N TYR A 90 7.85 -3.39 12.50
CA TYR A 90 6.91 -2.94 11.47
C TYR A 90 7.27 -3.49 10.12
N TRP A 91 6.25 -3.65 9.27
CA TRP A 91 6.46 -3.64 7.82
C TRP A 91 6.33 -2.22 7.32
N LYS A 92 7.20 -1.83 6.42
CA LYS A 92 7.05 -0.57 5.66
C LYS A 92 6.34 -0.89 4.36
N VAL A 93 5.35 -0.08 4.02
CA VAL A 93 4.77 -0.06 2.68
C VAL A 93 5.55 0.95 1.86
N ILE A 94 6.32 0.46 0.91
CA ILE A 94 7.22 1.28 0.09
C ILE A 94 6.66 1.40 -1.32
N GLN A 95 6.50 2.64 -1.76
CA GLN A 95 6.17 2.99 -3.13
C GLN A 95 7.40 2.87 -4.00
N GLN A 96 7.28 2.17 -5.12
CA GLN A 96 8.36 1.98 -6.08
C GLN A 96 7.96 2.55 -7.44
N ASN A 97 8.85 3.34 -8.03
CA ASN A 97 8.68 3.87 -9.37
C ASN A 97 9.49 3.07 -10.38
N PRO A 98 8.98 2.88 -11.63
CA PRO A 98 9.76 2.34 -12.72
C PRO A 98 11.01 3.19 -12.95
N ASN A 99 12.15 2.55 -13.16
CA ASN A 99 13.40 3.24 -13.48
C ASN A 99 13.83 3.01 -14.94
N SER A 100 14.86 3.74 -15.38
CA SER A 100 15.38 3.66 -16.74
C SER A 100 16.10 2.35 -17.07
N GLU A 101 16.45 1.56 -16.05
CA GLU A 101 17.21 0.30 -16.20
C GLU A 101 16.30 -0.93 -16.38
N GLY A 102 15.00 -0.73 -16.49
CA GLY A 102 14.03 -1.81 -16.64
C GLY A 102 13.48 -2.39 -15.32
N GLY A 103 13.95 -1.87 -14.18
CA GLY A 103 13.51 -2.27 -12.85
C GLY A 103 12.70 -1.19 -12.14
N TYR A 104 12.76 -1.22 -10.82
CA TYR A 104 12.04 -0.29 -9.95
C TYR A 104 12.97 0.28 -8.88
N SER A 105 12.73 1.52 -8.50
CA SER A 105 13.46 2.21 -7.43
C SER A 105 12.52 2.62 -6.32
N ASP A 106 12.96 2.47 -5.08
CA ASP A 106 12.20 2.90 -3.90
C ASP A 106 12.07 4.42 -3.91
N ALA A 107 10.83 4.92 -3.83
CA ALA A 107 10.55 6.35 -3.91
C ALA A 107 10.13 6.95 -2.56
N SER A 108 9.22 6.29 -1.84
CA SER A 108 8.73 6.81 -0.56
C SER A 108 8.14 5.69 0.31
N VAL A 109 8.05 5.96 1.60
CA VAL A 109 7.29 5.12 2.55
C VAL A 109 5.88 5.69 2.65
N VAL A 110 4.89 4.84 2.38
CA VAL A 110 3.46 5.21 2.42
C VAL A 110 2.88 4.99 3.80
N ALA A 111 3.26 3.89 4.44
CA ALA A 111 2.69 3.47 5.73
C ALA A 111 3.65 2.57 6.49
N PHE A 112 3.46 2.53 7.80
CA PHE A 112 4.05 1.53 8.69
C PHE A 112 2.95 0.65 9.24
N ILE A 113 3.12 -0.65 9.15
CA ILE A 113 2.16 -1.65 9.64
C ILE A 113 2.82 -2.43 10.76
N ALA A 114 2.31 -2.30 11.98
CA ALA A 114 2.77 -3.10 13.11
C ALA A 114 2.33 -4.56 12.94
N PHE A 115 3.08 -5.49 13.50
CA PHE A 115 2.77 -6.92 13.39
C PHE A 115 1.46 -7.31 14.05
N ASN A 116 0.92 -6.46 14.92
CA ASN A 116 -0.39 -6.66 15.54
C ASN A 116 -1.57 -6.13 14.70
N GLY A 117 -1.32 -5.43 13.60
CA GLY A 117 -2.34 -4.92 12.70
C GLY A 117 -2.58 -3.42 12.73
N GLN A 118 -1.97 -2.70 13.65
CA GLN A 118 -2.08 -1.25 13.73
C GLN A 118 -1.30 -0.59 12.59
N VAL A 119 -1.90 0.39 11.92
CA VAL A 119 -1.30 1.09 10.78
C VAL A 119 -1.08 2.57 11.14
N PHE A 120 0.11 3.06 10.81
CA PHE A 120 0.57 4.41 11.11
C PHE A 120 1.02 5.12 9.83
N LYS A 121 0.83 6.43 9.79
CA LYS A 121 1.49 7.23 8.76
C LYS A 121 2.99 7.33 9.04
N PRO A 122 3.83 7.53 8.02
CA PRO A 122 5.26 7.72 8.24
C PRO A 122 5.56 9.09 8.84
N ALA A 123 6.51 9.14 9.78
CA ALA A 123 7.16 10.39 10.18
C ALA A 123 8.43 10.61 9.36
N SER A 124 9.11 9.52 9.01
CA SER A 124 10.32 9.49 8.20
C SER A 124 10.46 8.11 7.54
N TRP A 125 11.53 7.90 6.79
CA TRP A 125 11.88 6.59 6.26
C TRP A 125 12.09 5.53 7.33
N LYS A 126 12.47 5.94 8.54
CA LYS A 126 12.91 5.03 9.61
C LYS A 126 11.83 4.78 10.67
N ALA A 127 10.88 5.68 10.81
CA ALA A 127 9.96 5.63 11.95
C ALA A 127 8.55 6.08 11.59
N PRO A 128 7.53 5.46 12.21
CA PRO A 128 6.16 5.91 12.09
C PRO A 128 5.89 7.17 12.91
N ALA A 129 4.90 7.95 12.49
CA ALA A 129 4.34 9.03 13.29
C ALA A 129 3.45 8.45 14.39
N LYS A 130 3.26 9.20 15.46
CA LYS A 130 2.39 8.79 16.58
C LYS A 130 0.93 8.73 16.15
N GLY A 131 0.22 7.78 16.71
CA GLY A 131 -1.22 7.60 16.55
C GLY A 131 -1.59 6.59 15.48
N VAL A 132 -2.40 5.63 15.89
CA VAL A 132 -2.94 4.60 14.99
C VAL A 132 -3.92 5.25 14.02
N ARG A 133 -3.76 5.01 12.74
CA ARG A 133 -4.65 5.54 11.69
C ARG A 133 -5.79 4.60 11.40
N PHE A 134 -5.51 3.31 11.33
CA PHE A 134 -6.51 2.25 11.29
C PHE A 134 -5.88 0.93 11.77
N ASP A 135 -6.72 -0.06 11.97
CA ASP A 135 -6.31 -1.35 12.53
C ASP A 135 -6.94 -2.48 11.72
N PHE A 136 -6.10 -3.35 11.16
CA PHE A 136 -6.58 -4.49 10.36
C PHE A 136 -7.38 -5.50 11.17
N ARG A 137 -7.30 -5.48 12.50
CA ARG A 137 -8.12 -6.34 13.36
C ARG A 137 -9.58 -5.89 13.42
N ILE A 138 -9.85 -4.64 13.08
CA ILE A 138 -11.20 -4.08 13.07
C ILE A 138 -11.79 -4.25 11.67
N ILE A 139 -12.87 -5.02 11.55
CA ILE A 139 -13.44 -5.42 10.26
C ILE A 139 -13.76 -4.22 9.37
N LYS A 140 -14.45 -3.21 9.89
CA LYS A 140 -14.83 -2.01 9.12
C LYS A 140 -13.61 -1.25 8.61
N GLU A 141 -12.59 -1.09 9.46
CA GLU A 141 -11.36 -0.38 9.09
C GLU A 141 -10.57 -1.17 8.05
N ARG A 142 -10.50 -2.49 8.22
CA ARG A 142 -9.85 -3.37 7.25
C ARG A 142 -10.55 -3.34 5.90
N GLU A 143 -11.86 -3.46 5.86
CA GLU A 143 -12.64 -3.40 4.62
C GLU A 143 -12.42 -2.08 3.87
N ALA A 144 -12.40 -0.97 4.59
CA ALA A 144 -12.11 0.33 4.00
C ALA A 144 -10.68 0.43 3.49
N ALA A 145 -9.70 -0.06 4.26
CA ALA A 145 -8.29 -0.02 3.88
C ALA A 145 -7.98 -0.89 2.66
N LEU A 146 -8.67 -2.01 2.49
CA LEU A 146 -8.45 -2.94 1.38
C LEU A 146 -9.32 -2.64 0.16
N ASP A 147 -10.18 -1.65 0.23
CA ASP A 147 -11.00 -1.21 -0.90
C ASP A 147 -10.18 -0.28 -1.81
N PRO A 148 -9.92 -0.67 -3.07
CA PRO A 148 -9.14 0.16 -4.00
C PRO A 148 -9.75 1.55 -4.27
N LYS A 149 -11.03 1.73 -4.01
CA LYS A 149 -11.69 3.04 -4.16
C LYS A 149 -11.40 3.99 -3.00
N LYS A 150 -11.07 3.45 -1.83
CA LYS A 150 -10.84 4.20 -0.59
C LYS A 150 -9.37 4.29 -0.21
N ALA A 151 -8.58 3.27 -0.55
CA ALA A 151 -7.14 3.23 -0.30
C ALA A 151 -6.42 4.14 -1.29
N THR A 152 -6.03 5.33 -0.86
CA THR A 152 -5.36 6.30 -1.75
C THR A 152 -3.89 5.96 -1.92
N TRP A 153 -3.45 5.87 -3.17
CA TRP A 153 -2.07 5.51 -3.52
C TRP A 153 -1.01 6.48 -2.96
N THR A 154 -1.41 7.72 -2.71
CA THR A 154 -0.54 8.74 -2.11
C THR A 154 -0.33 8.53 -0.61
N GLY A 155 -1.10 7.63 0.01
CA GLY A 155 -1.15 7.50 1.45
C GLY A 155 -1.99 8.60 2.14
N GLY A 156 -2.66 9.45 1.36
CA GLY A 156 -3.46 10.57 1.88
C GLY A 156 -4.56 10.16 2.84
N SER A 157 -5.13 8.96 2.66
CA SER A 157 -6.14 8.41 3.56
C SER A 157 -5.66 8.23 5.01
N LEU A 158 -4.33 8.15 5.23
CA LEU A 158 -3.75 8.05 6.57
C LEU A 158 -3.68 9.40 7.31
N TYR A 159 -3.91 10.51 6.63
CA TYR A 159 -3.81 11.85 7.20
C TYR A 159 -5.17 12.38 7.69
N TYR A 160 -6.25 11.72 7.36
CA TYR A 160 -7.60 12.05 7.84
C TYR A 160 -8.02 11.07 8.93
N ARG A 161 -8.53 11.59 10.01
CA ARG A 161 -9.10 10.81 11.11
C ARG A 161 -10.61 10.79 11.02
#